data_02f6f5794f1322a27b73dd9a85ba362a
#
_entry.id   02f6f5794f1322a27b73dd9a85ba362a
#
_cell.length_a   1.000
_cell.length_b   1.000
_cell.length_c   1.000
_cell.angle_alpha   90.00
_cell.angle_beta   90.00
_cell.angle_gamma   90.00
#
_symmetry.space_group_name_H-M   'P 1'
#
loop_
_entity.id
_entity.type
_entity.pdbx_description
1 polymer ?
#
loop_
_entity_poly.entity_id
_entity_poly.type
_entity_poly.pdbx_seq_one_letter_code
_entity_poly.pdbx_strand_id
1 'polypeptide(L)'
;MITEEDLKAHGYNVNSEQTKVLNEHYHDPKNLWALKEYNARGIGRNPDNYGQVDMYVLVNESEEIDNVGYEFNGCPTIAFFASIFTEEIKGILLEEAFLMTQASLEEMAAKDNCEECTAMILVAFLAAYENYRNRQKGMGEEFVLKMIETSLRYSEQSCG
;
A
#
# COMPACT_ATOMS: atom_id res chain seq x y z
N MET A 1 11.80 18.78 -0.25
CA MET A 1 12.70 17.65 -0.59
C MET A 1 13.05 16.88 0.67
N ILE A 2 13.03 15.56 0.60
CA ILE A 2 13.44 14.72 1.72
C ILE A 2 14.96 14.68 1.79
N THR A 3 15.51 14.94 2.96
CA THR A 3 16.95 14.87 3.20
C THR A 3 17.30 13.67 4.08
N GLU A 4 18.57 13.29 4.11
CA GLU A 4 19.03 12.23 5.00
C GLU A 4 18.77 12.58 6.46
N GLU A 5 18.92 13.86 6.81
CA GLU A 5 18.63 14.35 8.17
C GLU A 5 17.15 14.20 8.52
N ASP A 6 16.26 14.53 7.57
CA ASP A 6 14.82 14.38 7.76
C ASP A 6 14.46 12.92 8.05
N LEU A 7 15.03 12.00 7.30
CA LEU A 7 14.77 10.58 7.47
C LEU A 7 15.30 10.07 8.80
N LYS A 8 16.49 10.50 9.21
CA LYS A 8 17.04 10.14 10.51
C LYS A 8 16.22 10.69 11.66
N ALA A 9 15.70 11.90 11.51
CA ALA A 9 14.84 12.52 12.53
C ALA A 9 13.54 11.72 12.72
N HIS A 10 13.08 10.99 11.70
CA HIS A 10 11.88 10.16 11.77
C HIS A 10 12.19 8.69 12.05
N GLY A 11 13.40 8.37 12.47
CA GLY A 11 13.79 7.01 12.85
C GLY A 11 14.30 6.12 11.71
N TYR A 12 14.51 6.68 10.54
CA TYR A 12 15.05 5.92 9.41
C TYR A 12 16.57 5.99 9.43
N ASN A 13 17.20 4.83 9.33
CA ASN A 13 18.64 4.72 9.25
C ASN A 13 19.02 4.46 7.80
N VAL A 14 19.29 5.53 7.06
CA VAL A 14 19.55 5.47 5.62
C VAL A 14 20.88 6.14 5.26
N ASN A 15 21.50 5.67 4.19
CA ASN A 15 22.69 6.30 3.61
C ASN A 15 22.29 7.23 2.46
N SER A 16 23.27 7.88 1.83
CA SER A 16 23.03 8.84 0.74
C SER A 16 22.34 8.24 -0.47
N GLU A 17 22.66 6.98 -0.82
CA GLU A 17 22.02 6.31 -1.93
C GLU A 17 20.57 5.99 -1.64
N GLN A 18 20.27 5.52 -0.44
CA GLN A 18 18.91 5.24 0.00
C GLN A 18 18.08 6.52 0.03
N THR A 19 18.67 7.62 0.51
CA THR A 19 18.01 8.91 0.52
C THR A 19 17.66 9.36 -0.89
N LYS A 20 18.56 9.13 -1.85
CA LYS A 20 18.32 9.45 -3.25
C LYS A 20 17.13 8.67 -3.81
N VAL A 21 17.07 7.36 -3.56
CA VAL A 21 15.96 6.51 -4.00
C VAL A 21 14.64 6.98 -3.39
N LEU A 22 14.63 7.30 -2.11
CA LEU A 22 13.43 7.80 -1.44
C LEU A 22 12.98 9.14 -2.01
N ASN A 23 13.92 10.03 -2.36
CA ASN A 23 13.59 11.30 -3.01
C ASN A 23 12.98 11.09 -4.38
N GLU A 24 13.41 10.08 -5.12
CA GLU A 24 12.81 9.74 -6.41
C GLU A 24 11.34 9.34 -6.24
N HIS A 25 11.02 8.52 -5.22
CA HIS A 25 9.64 8.17 -4.91
C HIS A 25 8.80 9.38 -4.51
N TYR A 26 9.41 10.32 -3.80
CA TYR A 26 8.72 11.53 -3.37
C TYR A 26 8.38 12.44 -4.54
N HIS A 27 9.31 12.65 -5.47
CA HIS A 27 9.13 13.56 -6.60
C HIS A 27 8.41 12.95 -7.79
N ASP A 28 8.54 11.62 -7.97
CA ASP A 28 7.95 10.91 -9.10
C ASP A 28 7.40 9.57 -8.63
N PRO A 29 6.25 9.56 -7.95
CA PRO A 29 5.67 8.33 -7.44
C PRO A 29 5.46 7.31 -8.56
N LYS A 30 5.93 6.08 -8.33
CA LYS A 30 5.79 4.99 -9.29
C LYS A 30 4.40 4.37 -9.18
N ASN A 31 3.93 3.84 -10.32
CA ASN A 31 2.70 3.05 -10.40
C ASN A 31 1.43 3.83 -10.06
N LEU A 32 1.49 5.16 -10.04
CA LEU A 32 0.32 6.00 -9.81
C LEU A 32 -0.63 5.88 -11.00
N TRP A 33 -1.89 5.73 -10.69
CA TRP A 33 -3.07 5.58 -11.54
C TRP A 33 -3.49 4.13 -11.74
N ALA A 34 -4.73 3.98 -12.16
CA ALA A 34 -5.35 2.69 -12.41
C ALA A 34 -4.69 1.96 -13.58
N LEU A 35 -4.64 0.64 -13.49
CA LEU A 35 -4.22 -0.19 -14.62
C LEU A 35 -5.38 -0.37 -15.58
N LYS A 36 -5.07 -0.49 -16.87
CA LYS A 36 -6.07 -0.85 -17.88
C LYS A 36 -6.41 -2.33 -17.81
N GLU A 37 -5.42 -3.16 -17.49
CA GLU A 37 -5.60 -4.60 -17.35
C GLU A 37 -5.25 -5.00 -15.92
N TYR A 38 -6.17 -5.68 -15.26
CA TYR A 38 -5.99 -6.19 -13.93
C TYR A 38 -6.93 -7.35 -13.69
N ASN A 39 -6.58 -8.23 -12.78
CA ASN A 39 -7.41 -9.35 -12.35
C ASN A 39 -7.56 -9.41 -10.84
N ALA A 40 -7.18 -8.33 -10.18
CA ALA A 40 -7.40 -8.14 -8.75
C ALA A 40 -7.55 -6.65 -8.48
N ARG A 41 -8.51 -6.31 -7.65
CA ARG A 41 -8.75 -4.91 -7.26
C ARG A 41 -9.23 -4.86 -5.83
N GLY A 42 -8.63 -3.99 -5.04
CA GLY A 42 -9.01 -3.81 -3.64
C GLY A 42 -9.01 -2.36 -3.24
N ILE A 43 -9.88 -2.01 -2.33
CA ILE A 43 -9.98 -0.66 -1.78
C ILE A 43 -9.73 -0.72 -0.29
N GLY A 44 -8.79 0.08 0.18
CA GLY A 44 -8.54 0.32 1.59
C GLY A 44 -9.07 1.70 1.96
N ARG A 45 -9.85 1.78 3.00
CA ARG A 45 -10.53 3.02 3.40
C ARG A 45 -10.35 3.29 4.88
N ASN A 46 -10.23 4.57 5.21
CA ASN A 46 -10.27 5.01 6.61
C ASN A 46 -11.72 5.32 6.97
N PRO A 47 -12.29 4.66 8.00
CA PRO A 47 -13.71 4.87 8.36
C PRO A 47 -14.01 6.26 8.93
N ASP A 48 -13.01 7.01 9.38
CA ASP A 48 -13.20 8.28 10.06
C ASP A 48 -13.06 9.51 9.18
N ASN A 49 -12.63 9.32 7.94
CA ASN A 49 -12.48 10.42 7.00
C ASN A 49 -12.67 9.88 5.58
N TYR A 50 -12.34 10.68 4.58
CA TYR A 50 -12.50 10.29 3.18
C TYR A 50 -11.24 9.65 2.59
N GLY A 51 -10.28 9.27 3.44
CA GLY A 51 -9.06 8.62 2.99
C GLY A 51 -9.34 7.25 2.37
N GLN A 52 -8.75 7.01 1.20
CA GLN A 52 -8.99 5.80 0.44
C GLN A 52 -7.84 5.52 -0.51
N VAL A 53 -7.50 4.23 -0.64
CA VAL A 53 -6.56 3.76 -1.67
C VAL A 53 -7.28 2.69 -2.48
N ASP A 54 -7.29 2.84 -3.80
CA ASP A 54 -7.85 1.88 -4.74
C ASP A 54 -6.66 1.24 -5.47
N MET A 55 -6.46 -0.06 -5.27
CA MET A 55 -5.29 -0.77 -5.79
C MET A 55 -5.68 -1.81 -6.83
N TYR A 56 -4.98 -1.79 -7.95
CA TYR A 56 -5.17 -2.67 -9.09
C TYR A 56 -3.93 -3.55 -9.22
N VAL A 57 -4.14 -4.86 -9.39
CA VAL A 57 -3.02 -5.81 -9.49
C VAL A 57 -3.26 -6.71 -10.69
N LEU A 58 -2.22 -6.92 -11.47
CA LEU A 58 -2.22 -7.89 -12.54
C LEU A 58 -1.33 -9.07 -12.15
N VAL A 59 -1.95 -10.23 -11.95
CA VAL A 59 -1.29 -11.46 -11.53
C VAL A 59 -1.20 -12.39 -12.75
N ASN A 60 -0.01 -12.93 -13.02
CA ASN A 60 0.21 -13.81 -14.15
C ASN A 60 -0.14 -15.27 -13.83
N GLU A 61 0.03 -16.14 -14.81
CA GLU A 61 -0.30 -17.57 -14.66
C GLU A 61 0.54 -18.28 -13.62
N SER A 62 1.74 -17.78 -13.33
CA SER A 62 2.61 -18.31 -12.28
C SER A 62 2.30 -17.72 -10.92
N GLU A 63 1.22 -16.94 -10.79
CA GLU A 63 0.83 -16.23 -9.59
C GLU A 63 1.89 -15.25 -9.09
N GLU A 64 2.61 -14.65 -10.03
CA GLU A 64 3.50 -13.55 -9.75
C GLU A 64 2.81 -12.23 -10.08
N ILE A 65 3.18 -11.16 -9.39
CA ILE A 65 2.63 -9.84 -9.65
C ILE A 65 3.37 -9.20 -10.82
N ASP A 66 2.72 -9.15 -11.98
CA ASP A 66 3.28 -8.56 -13.19
C ASP A 66 3.21 -7.05 -13.19
N ASN A 67 2.14 -6.50 -12.65
CA ASN A 67 1.97 -5.06 -12.60
C ASN A 67 1.04 -4.67 -11.46
N VAL A 68 1.15 -3.44 -11.02
CA VAL A 68 0.33 -2.89 -9.96
C VAL A 68 0.14 -1.40 -10.21
N GLY A 69 -1.04 -0.90 -9.91
CA GLY A 69 -1.35 0.52 -10.00
C GLY A 69 -2.25 0.92 -8.86
N TYR A 70 -2.36 2.22 -8.61
CA TYR A 70 -3.22 2.71 -7.54
C TYR A 70 -3.73 4.10 -7.83
N GLU A 71 -4.88 4.38 -7.24
CA GLU A 71 -5.42 5.73 -7.14
C GLU A 71 -5.68 5.98 -5.66
N PHE A 72 -5.73 7.24 -5.24
CA PHE A 72 -5.98 7.53 -3.84
C PHE A 72 -6.73 8.85 -3.68
N ASN A 73 -7.34 8.98 -2.51
CA ASN A 73 -7.94 10.21 -2.05
C ASN A 73 -7.51 10.41 -0.60
N GLY A 74 -6.99 11.58 -0.27
CA GLY A 74 -6.54 11.88 1.07
C GLY A 74 -5.14 12.48 1.09
N CYS A 75 -4.37 12.14 2.11
CA CYS A 75 -3.05 12.69 2.38
C CYS A 75 -2.07 12.48 1.20
N PRO A 76 -1.37 13.52 0.74
CA PRO A 76 -0.40 13.36 -0.35
C PRO A 76 0.72 12.37 -0.08
N THR A 77 1.05 12.11 1.19
CA THR A 77 2.08 11.12 1.53
C THR A 77 1.67 9.70 1.16
N ILE A 78 0.39 9.45 0.89
CA ILE A 78 -0.07 8.16 0.39
C ILE A 78 0.70 7.79 -0.88
N ALA A 79 0.83 8.73 -1.82
CA ALA A 79 1.53 8.47 -3.07
C ALA A 79 2.98 8.05 -2.86
N PHE A 80 3.66 8.67 -1.90
CA PHE A 80 5.04 8.32 -1.57
C PHE A 80 5.16 6.88 -1.06
N PHE A 81 4.37 6.54 -0.05
CA PHE A 81 4.42 5.19 0.53
C PHE A 81 3.89 4.12 -0.43
N ALA A 82 2.85 4.44 -1.18
CA ALA A 82 2.32 3.51 -2.18
C ALA A 82 3.32 3.26 -3.31
N SER A 83 4.07 4.29 -3.71
CA SER A 83 5.13 4.14 -4.70
C SER A 83 6.17 3.12 -4.23
N ILE A 84 6.62 3.24 -3.00
CA ILE A 84 7.60 2.31 -2.41
C ILE A 84 7.02 0.90 -2.33
N PHE A 85 5.84 0.77 -1.75
CA PHE A 85 5.20 -0.53 -1.57
C PHE A 85 4.97 -1.24 -2.89
N THR A 86 4.41 -0.55 -3.87
CA THR A 86 4.08 -1.17 -5.16
C THR A 86 5.33 -1.61 -5.92
N GLU A 87 6.43 -0.86 -5.82
CA GLU A 87 7.69 -1.29 -6.43
C GLU A 87 8.27 -2.52 -5.74
N GLU A 88 8.09 -2.65 -4.43
CA GLU A 88 8.57 -3.82 -3.69
C GLU A 88 7.85 -5.11 -4.07
N ILE A 89 6.54 -5.03 -4.36
CA ILE A 89 5.75 -6.23 -4.63
C ILE A 89 5.74 -6.64 -6.11
N LYS A 90 6.20 -5.80 -7.01
CA LYS A 90 6.29 -6.18 -8.43
C LYS A 90 7.31 -7.30 -8.61
N GLY A 91 6.91 -8.34 -9.34
CA GLY A 91 7.79 -9.44 -9.67
C GLY A 91 7.87 -10.55 -8.64
N ILE A 92 7.25 -10.40 -7.48
CA ILE A 92 7.24 -11.46 -6.49
C ILE A 92 5.93 -12.24 -6.54
N LEU A 93 5.90 -13.40 -5.88
CA LEU A 93 4.69 -14.22 -5.81
C LEU A 93 3.60 -13.48 -5.04
N LEU A 94 2.37 -13.59 -5.52
CA LEU A 94 1.21 -12.97 -4.87
C LEU A 94 1.11 -13.40 -3.40
N GLU A 95 1.29 -14.70 -3.12
CA GLU A 95 1.22 -15.23 -1.76
C GLU A 95 2.32 -14.66 -0.88
N GLU A 96 3.52 -14.50 -1.41
CA GLU A 96 4.63 -13.90 -0.68
C GLU A 96 4.33 -12.45 -0.32
N ALA A 97 3.81 -11.68 -1.29
CA ALA A 97 3.41 -10.29 -1.03
C ALA A 97 2.30 -10.21 0.02
N PHE A 98 1.36 -11.16 -0.01
CA PHE A 98 0.29 -11.25 0.98
C PHE A 98 0.84 -11.46 2.39
N LEU A 99 1.74 -12.41 2.56
CA LEU A 99 2.33 -12.70 3.87
C LEU A 99 3.16 -11.53 4.39
N MET A 100 3.92 -10.87 3.52
CA MET A 100 4.69 -9.67 3.89
C MET A 100 3.76 -8.55 4.35
N THR A 101 2.66 -8.37 3.66
CA THR A 101 1.69 -7.31 3.96
C THR A 101 1.01 -7.56 5.31
N GLN A 102 0.60 -8.80 5.57
CA GLN A 102 0.03 -9.16 6.87
C GLN A 102 1.01 -8.91 8.01
N ALA A 103 2.26 -9.31 7.82
CA ALA A 103 3.30 -9.12 8.83
C ALA A 103 3.52 -7.62 9.11
N SER A 104 3.51 -6.78 8.08
CA SER A 104 3.67 -5.35 8.24
C SER A 104 2.51 -4.73 9.03
N LEU A 105 1.28 -5.15 8.76
CA LEU A 105 0.12 -4.66 9.50
C LEU A 105 0.17 -5.08 10.98
N GLU A 106 0.55 -6.32 11.24
CA GLU A 106 0.70 -6.81 12.61
C GLU A 106 1.77 -6.02 13.37
N GLU A 107 2.87 -5.73 12.71
CA GLU A 107 3.94 -4.94 13.30
C GLU A 107 3.49 -3.52 13.61
N MET A 108 2.74 -2.89 12.72
CA MET A 108 2.18 -1.55 12.94
C MET A 108 1.24 -1.55 14.14
N ALA A 109 0.38 -2.56 14.25
CA ALA A 109 -0.55 -2.68 15.37
C ALA A 109 0.18 -2.82 16.71
N ALA A 110 1.37 -3.43 16.71
CA ALA A 110 2.16 -3.62 17.92
C ALA A 110 2.95 -2.38 18.34
N LYS A 111 3.23 -1.46 17.42
CA LYS A 111 4.09 -0.30 17.68
C LYS A 111 3.40 0.95 18.19
N ASP A 112 2.09 1.02 18.09
CA ASP A 112 1.29 2.16 18.55
C ASP A 112 1.83 3.51 18.03
N ASN A 113 1.84 3.67 16.72
CA ASN A 113 2.21 4.94 16.09
C ASN A 113 1.23 5.30 14.96
N CYS A 114 1.27 6.57 14.51
CA CYS A 114 0.38 7.04 13.45
C CYS A 114 0.88 6.59 12.08
N GLU A 115 0.22 5.61 11.48
CA GLU A 115 0.56 5.12 10.15
C GLU A 115 -0.71 4.83 9.33
N GLU A 116 -1.72 5.68 9.49
CA GLU A 116 -3.02 5.49 8.81
C GLU A 116 -2.88 5.40 7.29
N CYS A 117 -2.05 6.26 6.69
CA CYS A 117 -1.86 6.26 5.24
C CYS A 117 -1.25 4.95 4.76
N THR A 118 -0.24 4.48 5.48
CA THR A 118 0.39 3.19 5.16
C THR A 118 -0.58 2.04 5.38
N ALA A 119 -1.34 2.07 6.46
CA ALA A 119 -2.32 1.03 6.74
C ALA A 119 -3.35 0.92 5.62
N MET A 120 -3.82 2.05 5.09
CA MET A 120 -4.77 2.03 3.96
C MET A 120 -4.18 1.35 2.73
N ILE A 121 -2.91 1.60 2.44
CA ILE A 121 -2.22 0.97 1.30
C ILE A 121 -2.15 -0.54 1.50
N LEU A 122 -1.72 -0.98 2.67
CA LEU A 122 -1.58 -2.40 2.97
C LEU A 122 -2.94 -3.11 2.95
N VAL A 123 -3.95 -2.49 3.53
CA VAL A 123 -5.31 -3.05 3.56
C VAL A 123 -5.89 -3.11 2.14
N ALA A 124 -5.61 -2.11 1.29
CA ALA A 124 -6.03 -2.15 -0.11
C ALA A 124 -5.43 -3.35 -0.83
N PHE A 125 -4.17 -3.65 -0.57
CA PHE A 125 -3.55 -4.83 -1.17
C PHE A 125 -4.18 -6.13 -0.66
N LEU A 126 -4.44 -6.24 0.65
CA LEU A 126 -5.12 -7.43 1.19
C LEU A 126 -6.50 -7.60 0.57
N ALA A 127 -7.21 -6.50 0.35
CA ALA A 127 -8.50 -6.53 -0.32
C ALA A 127 -8.36 -7.02 -1.78
N ALA A 128 -7.34 -6.55 -2.49
CA ALA A 128 -7.06 -7.01 -3.85
C ALA A 128 -6.72 -8.49 -3.87
N TYR A 129 -5.94 -8.97 -2.93
CA TYR A 129 -5.62 -10.39 -2.80
C TYR A 129 -6.89 -11.22 -2.61
N GLU A 130 -7.78 -10.80 -1.72
CA GLU A 130 -9.05 -11.48 -1.50
C GLU A 130 -9.90 -11.46 -2.76
N ASN A 131 -9.95 -10.34 -3.46
CA ASN A 131 -10.68 -10.24 -4.72
C ASN A 131 -10.14 -11.24 -5.76
N TYR A 132 -8.83 -11.37 -5.87
CA TYR A 132 -8.20 -12.32 -6.77
C TYR A 132 -8.63 -13.76 -6.43
N ARG A 133 -8.56 -14.15 -5.16
CA ARG A 133 -8.95 -15.49 -4.72
C ARG A 133 -10.45 -15.73 -4.95
N ASN A 134 -11.26 -14.72 -4.71
CA ASN A 134 -12.71 -14.82 -4.95
C ASN A 134 -13.01 -15.00 -6.44
N ARG A 135 -12.33 -14.29 -7.32
CA ARG A 135 -12.49 -14.46 -8.76
C ARG A 135 -12.13 -15.86 -9.22
N GLN A 136 -11.11 -16.45 -8.61
CA GLN A 136 -10.73 -17.84 -8.90
C GLN A 136 -11.83 -18.83 -8.52
N LYS A 137 -12.65 -18.49 -7.53
CA LYS A 137 -13.78 -19.32 -7.08
C LYS A 137 -15.06 -19.03 -7.86
N GLY A 138 -14.99 -18.19 -8.88
CA GLY A 138 -16.15 -17.84 -9.69
C GLY A 138 -17.03 -16.75 -9.08
N MET A 139 -16.57 -16.06 -8.06
CA MET A 139 -17.30 -14.93 -7.47
C MET A 139 -17.06 -13.68 -8.31
N GLY A 140 -18.14 -13.09 -8.82
CA GLY A 140 -18.05 -12.03 -9.83
C GLY A 140 -17.90 -10.62 -9.29
N GLU A 141 -17.39 -10.42 -8.10
CA GLU A 141 -17.22 -9.08 -7.55
C GLU A 141 -16.12 -8.31 -8.28
N GLU A 142 -16.35 -7.03 -8.49
CA GLU A 142 -15.41 -6.16 -9.18
C GLU A 142 -14.22 -5.83 -8.31
N PHE A 143 -14.46 -5.63 -7.02
CA PHE A 143 -13.42 -5.33 -6.04
C PHE A 143 -13.86 -5.79 -4.65
N VAL A 144 -12.90 -5.86 -3.73
CA VAL A 144 -13.17 -6.03 -2.31
C VAL A 144 -12.80 -4.75 -1.60
N LEU A 145 -13.60 -4.33 -0.65
CA LEU A 145 -13.34 -3.14 0.16
C LEU A 145 -13.07 -3.58 1.59
N LYS A 146 -11.98 -3.08 2.15
CA LYS A 146 -11.64 -3.28 3.54
C LYS A 146 -11.38 -1.93 4.19
N MET A 147 -11.77 -1.81 5.45
CA MET A 147 -11.48 -0.60 6.22
C MET A 147 -10.31 -0.87 7.15
N ILE A 148 -9.51 0.15 7.38
CA ILE A 148 -8.50 0.04 8.44
C ILE A 148 -9.24 -0.09 9.76
N GLU A 149 -8.70 -0.90 10.66
CA GLU A 149 -9.31 -1.10 11.96
C GLU A 149 -9.08 0.13 12.84
N THR A 150 -10.09 0.45 13.65
CA THR A 150 -9.98 1.55 14.60
C THR A 150 -8.79 1.38 15.54
N SER A 151 -8.47 0.14 15.89
CA SER A 151 -7.34 -0.18 16.74
C SER A 151 -5.98 0.17 16.12
N LEU A 152 -5.92 0.39 14.81
CA LEU A 152 -4.69 0.82 14.12
C LEU A 152 -4.52 2.33 14.15
N ARG A 153 -5.47 3.06 14.67
CA ARG A 153 -5.35 4.50 14.86
C ARG A 153 -4.87 4.76 16.28
N TYR A 154 -3.63 5.07 16.37
CA TYR A 154 -2.97 5.12 17.67
C TYR A 154 -2.99 6.48 18.32
N SER A 155 -3.40 7.46 17.61
CA SER A 155 -3.44 8.81 18.12
C SER A 155 -4.39 9.62 17.29
N GLU A 156 -4.64 10.84 17.74
CA GLU A 156 -5.41 11.82 17.00
C GLU A 156 -4.61 12.40 15.84
N GLN A 157 -3.33 12.02 15.72
CA GLN A 157 -2.50 12.45 14.62
C GLN A 157 -2.83 11.65 13.38
N SER A 158 -3.20 12.31 12.31
CA SER A 158 -3.38 11.69 11.02
C SER A 158 -2.11 11.85 10.20
N CYS A 159 -1.98 11.07 9.15
CA CYS A 159 -0.87 11.17 8.22
C CYS A 159 -0.98 12.35 7.26
N GLY A 160 -2.04 13.11 7.36
CA GLY A 160 -2.29 14.20 6.46
C GLY A 160 -2.45 15.52 7.13
#